data_6e1174735c3eaf0313ca4f377e88e18e
#
_entry.id   6e1174735c3eaf0313ca4f377e88e18e
#
_cell.length_a   1.000
_cell.length_b   1.000
_cell.length_c   1.000
_cell.angle_alpha   90.00
_cell.angle_beta   90.00
_cell.angle_gamma   90.00
#
_symmetry.space_group_name_H-M   'P 1'
#
loop_
_entity.id
_entity.type
_entity.pdbx_description
1 polymer ?
#
loop_
_entity_poly.entity_id
_entity_poly.type
_entity_poly.pdbx_seq_one_letter_code
_entity_poly.pdbx_strand_id
1 'polypeptide(L)'
;EIFYYTGRAFVEYLKKQGFLLGVVTTKYKEAAYLGLDLFNITQYFDVVIGENDVKKSKPDPEGILCALKKLNCREGYYIGDNVTDIQAGKRAGVKTVGVKWSPKGYQLIEKENPDLLINDYKEFMEYIKENELC
;
A
#
# COMPACT_ATOMS: atom_id res chain seq x y z
N GLU A 1 5.32 -2.93 -0.52
CA GLU A 1 6.24 -3.81 -0.11
C GLU A 1 7.61 -3.35 0.20
N ILE A 2 7.81 -2.38 1.02
CA ILE A 2 9.07 -1.90 1.45
C ILE A 2 9.17 -2.11 2.90
N PHE A 3 10.04 -3.01 3.31
CA PHE A 3 10.01 -3.46 4.66
C PHE A 3 11.34 -3.28 5.31
N TYR A 4 11.59 -2.09 5.78
CA TYR A 4 12.66 -1.81 6.67
C TYR A 4 12.09 -1.80 8.08
N TYR A 5 12.93 -1.77 9.09
CA TYR A 5 12.43 -1.71 10.46
C TYR A 5 11.56 -0.47 10.71
N THR A 6 11.80 0.60 9.95
CA THR A 6 10.94 1.79 10.03
C THR A 6 9.54 1.50 9.53
N GLY A 7 9.40 0.54 8.60
CA GLY A 7 8.11 0.11 8.13
C GLY A 7 7.29 -0.56 9.21
N ARG A 8 7.94 -1.27 10.13
CA ARG A 8 7.24 -1.88 11.24
C ARG A 8 6.58 -0.83 12.15
N ALA A 9 7.31 0.21 12.50
CA ALA A 9 6.75 1.29 13.31
C ALA A 9 5.54 1.93 12.63
N PHE A 10 5.61 2.06 11.31
CA PHE A 10 4.54 2.63 10.53
C PHE A 10 3.27 1.77 10.58
N VAL A 11 3.39 0.46 10.33
CA VAL A 11 2.21 -0.40 10.34
C VAL A 11 1.63 -0.54 11.75
N GLU A 12 2.47 -0.57 12.77
CA GLU A 12 2.00 -0.58 14.16
C GLU A 12 1.20 0.69 14.47
N TYR A 13 1.70 1.83 14.04
CA TYR A 13 1.01 3.11 14.24
C TYR A 13 -0.37 3.09 13.60
N LEU A 14 -0.44 2.66 12.34
CA LEU A 14 -1.71 2.63 11.63
C LEU A 14 -2.72 1.68 12.30
N LYS A 15 -2.27 0.51 12.76
CA LYS A 15 -3.18 -0.40 13.44
C LYS A 15 -3.70 0.19 14.74
N LYS A 16 -2.86 0.89 15.49
CA LYS A 16 -3.28 1.55 16.73
C LYS A 16 -4.32 2.62 16.46
N GLN A 17 -4.28 3.25 15.29
CA GLN A 17 -5.25 4.27 14.92
C GLN A 17 -6.55 3.67 14.36
N GLY A 18 -6.64 2.35 14.28
CA GLY A 18 -7.85 1.68 13.85
C GLY A 18 -7.96 1.40 12.36
N PHE A 19 -6.88 1.62 11.59
CA PHE A 19 -6.90 1.34 10.16
C PHE A 19 -6.81 -0.16 9.89
N LEU A 20 -7.52 -0.60 8.86
CA LEU A 20 -7.34 -1.94 8.31
C LEU A 20 -6.20 -1.87 7.31
N LEU A 21 -5.36 -2.89 7.29
CA LEU A 21 -4.17 -2.92 6.44
C LEU A 21 -4.23 -4.09 5.48
N GLY A 22 -3.82 -3.83 4.24
CA GLY A 22 -3.75 -4.87 3.23
C GLY A 22 -2.49 -4.76 2.40
N VAL A 23 -2.12 -5.88 1.79
CA VAL A 23 -1.03 -5.94 0.81
C VAL A 23 -1.62 -6.38 -0.52
N VAL A 24 -1.28 -5.65 -1.59
CA VAL A 24 -1.60 -6.06 -2.95
C VAL A 24 -0.30 -6.06 -3.73
N THR A 25 0.15 -7.22 -4.14
CA THR A 25 1.48 -7.38 -4.71
C THR A 25 1.45 -8.26 -5.96
N THR A 26 2.44 -8.08 -6.84
CA THR A 26 2.62 -8.95 -8.01
C THR A 26 3.39 -10.23 -7.65
N LYS A 27 3.84 -10.37 -6.42
CA LYS A 27 4.42 -11.62 -5.94
C LYS A 27 3.30 -12.63 -5.67
N TYR A 28 3.62 -13.91 -5.75
CA TYR A 28 2.67 -14.91 -5.30
C TYR A 28 2.42 -14.74 -3.81
N LYS A 29 1.22 -15.07 -3.38
CA LYS A 29 0.78 -14.90 -1.99
C LYS A 29 1.77 -15.51 -1.00
N GLU A 30 2.27 -16.71 -1.30
CA GLU A 30 3.21 -17.41 -0.43
C GLU A 30 4.51 -16.63 -0.25
N ALA A 31 5.01 -16.04 -1.33
CA ALA A 31 6.22 -15.22 -1.25
C ALA A 31 5.98 -13.94 -0.48
N ALA A 32 4.80 -13.35 -0.62
CA ALA A 32 4.43 -12.16 0.14
C ALA A 32 4.42 -12.46 1.64
N TYR A 33 3.83 -13.58 2.04
CA TYR A 33 3.80 -13.95 3.45
C TYR A 33 5.21 -14.20 4.00
N LEU A 34 6.09 -14.85 3.21
CA LEU A 34 7.47 -15.04 3.64
C LEU A 34 8.15 -13.70 3.95
N GLY A 35 7.95 -12.71 3.09
CA GLY A 35 8.53 -11.39 3.32
C GLY A 35 7.99 -10.73 4.57
N LEU A 36 6.68 -10.80 4.76
CA LEU A 36 6.06 -10.22 5.95
C LEU A 36 6.52 -10.92 7.23
N ASP A 37 6.65 -12.25 7.19
CA ASP A 37 7.09 -13.04 8.34
C ASP A 37 8.53 -12.72 8.71
N LEU A 38 9.40 -12.49 7.73
CA LEU A 38 10.79 -12.14 7.98
C LEU A 38 10.93 -10.87 8.80
N PHE A 39 10.00 -9.94 8.64
CA PHE A 39 10.01 -8.67 9.37
C PHE A 39 9.04 -8.65 10.54
N ASN A 40 8.41 -9.78 10.84
CA ASN A 40 7.46 -9.92 11.96
C ASN A 40 6.32 -8.91 11.89
N ILE A 41 5.77 -8.69 10.69
CA ILE A 41 4.67 -7.74 10.51
C ILE A 41 3.41 -8.39 9.93
N THR A 42 3.43 -9.69 9.70
CA THR A 42 2.27 -10.40 9.14
C THR A 42 1.01 -10.16 9.96
N GLN A 43 1.12 -10.13 11.27
CA GLN A 43 -0.02 -9.99 12.17
C GLN A 43 -0.74 -8.65 12.04
N TYR A 44 -0.10 -7.67 11.44
CA TYR A 44 -0.72 -6.35 11.28
C TYR A 44 -1.60 -6.24 10.05
N PHE A 45 -1.52 -7.21 9.14
CA PHE A 45 -2.25 -7.14 7.88
C PHE A 45 -3.52 -7.95 7.93
N ASP A 46 -4.60 -7.32 7.48
CA ASP A 46 -5.94 -7.92 7.50
C ASP A 46 -6.24 -8.70 6.22
N VAL A 47 -5.52 -8.39 5.14
CA VAL A 47 -5.67 -9.11 3.87
C VAL A 47 -4.36 -9.06 3.09
N VAL A 48 -4.08 -10.13 2.37
CA VAL A 48 -2.94 -10.19 1.44
C VAL A 48 -3.46 -10.71 0.10
N ILE A 49 -3.27 -9.92 -0.94
CA ILE A 49 -3.65 -10.29 -2.30
C ILE A 49 -2.36 -10.44 -3.11
N GLY A 50 -2.09 -11.65 -3.56
CA GLY A 50 -0.93 -11.94 -4.40
C GLY A 50 -1.32 -12.14 -5.84
N GLU A 51 -0.32 -12.39 -6.68
CA GLU A 51 -0.52 -12.57 -8.11
C GLU A 51 -1.47 -13.73 -8.41
N ASN A 52 -1.42 -14.79 -7.61
CA ASN A 52 -2.28 -15.95 -7.80
C ASN A 52 -3.73 -15.74 -7.34
N ASP A 53 -4.04 -14.57 -6.79
CA ASP A 53 -5.40 -14.24 -6.36
C ASP A 53 -6.18 -13.44 -7.41
N VAL A 54 -5.51 -13.00 -8.47
CA VAL A 54 -6.12 -12.14 -9.47
C VAL A 54 -5.90 -12.72 -10.86
N LYS A 55 -6.77 -12.33 -11.80
CA LYS A 55 -6.62 -12.68 -13.22
C LYS A 55 -5.77 -11.66 -13.94
N LYS A 56 -5.83 -10.41 -13.50
CA LYS A 56 -5.08 -9.31 -14.11
C LYS A 56 -4.31 -8.57 -13.04
N SER A 57 -3.00 -8.49 -13.24
CA SER A 57 -2.14 -7.77 -12.30
C SER A 57 -2.13 -6.27 -12.58
N LYS A 58 -1.53 -5.53 -11.64
CA LYS A 58 -1.40 -4.09 -11.80
C LYS A 58 -0.72 -3.76 -13.14
N PRO A 59 -1.13 -2.75 -13.84
CA PRO A 59 -1.98 -1.61 -13.42
C PRO A 59 -3.47 -1.85 -13.43
N ASP A 60 -3.94 -3.07 -13.63
CA ASP A 60 -5.37 -3.36 -13.50
C ASP A 60 -5.77 -3.20 -12.03
N PRO A 61 -6.95 -2.66 -11.75
CA PRO A 61 -7.36 -2.43 -10.36
C PRO A 61 -7.87 -3.67 -9.63
N GLU A 62 -7.90 -4.81 -10.29
CA GLU A 62 -8.53 -6.01 -9.72
C GLU A 62 -8.05 -6.36 -8.33
N GLY A 63 -6.72 -6.35 -8.11
CA GLY A 63 -6.15 -6.71 -6.81
C GLY A 63 -6.61 -5.76 -5.70
N ILE A 64 -6.59 -4.47 -5.98
CA ILE A 64 -6.98 -3.45 -4.99
C ILE A 64 -8.47 -3.56 -4.69
N LEU A 65 -9.30 -3.75 -5.72
CA LEU A 65 -10.73 -3.92 -5.54
C LEU A 65 -11.05 -5.18 -4.74
N CYS A 66 -10.30 -6.25 -4.97
CA CYS A 66 -10.44 -7.49 -4.23
C CYS A 66 -10.11 -7.27 -2.74
N ALA A 67 -9.04 -6.55 -2.46
CA ALA A 67 -8.65 -6.24 -1.08
C ALA A 67 -9.72 -5.40 -0.39
N LEU A 68 -10.22 -4.37 -1.05
CA LEU A 68 -11.27 -3.52 -0.50
C LEU A 68 -12.52 -4.33 -0.17
N LYS A 69 -12.90 -5.23 -1.07
CA LYS A 69 -14.07 -6.06 -0.86
C LYS A 69 -13.91 -6.96 0.35
N LYS A 70 -12.74 -7.60 0.48
CA LYS A 70 -12.46 -8.48 1.61
C LYS A 70 -12.41 -7.73 2.93
N LEU A 71 -11.98 -6.47 2.91
CA LEU A 71 -11.96 -5.63 4.09
C LEU A 71 -13.29 -4.93 4.35
N ASN A 72 -14.25 -5.08 3.44
CA ASN A 72 -15.53 -4.39 3.49
C ASN A 72 -15.35 -2.87 3.56
N CYS A 73 -14.44 -2.35 2.75
CA CYS A 73 -14.11 -0.92 2.68
C CYS A 73 -14.44 -0.36 1.31
N ARG A 74 -14.80 0.93 1.26
CA ARG A 74 -15.08 1.64 0.01
C ARG A 74 -13.97 2.59 -0.37
N GLU A 75 -13.21 3.05 0.59
CA GLU A 75 -12.14 4.02 0.37
C GLU A 75 -10.89 3.58 1.10
N GLY A 76 -9.79 4.17 0.69
CA GLY A 76 -8.52 3.86 1.31
C GLY A 76 -7.39 4.56 0.60
N TYR A 77 -6.19 4.24 1.04
CA TYR A 77 -4.95 4.73 0.44
C TYR A 77 -4.20 3.54 -0.14
N TYR A 78 -3.65 3.72 -1.33
CA TYR A 78 -2.76 2.72 -1.90
C TYR A 78 -1.37 3.33 -2.02
N ILE A 79 -0.41 2.76 -1.31
CA ILE A 79 0.96 3.25 -1.24
C ILE A 79 1.83 2.36 -2.12
N GLY A 80 2.55 2.95 -3.06
CA GLY A 80 3.37 2.16 -3.97
C GLY A 80 4.61 2.86 -4.44
N ASP A 81 5.55 2.06 -4.94
CA ASP A 81 6.84 2.53 -5.42
C ASP A 81 7.01 2.37 -6.94
N ASN A 82 5.94 2.04 -7.64
CA ASN A 82 5.94 1.86 -9.09
C ASN A 82 4.82 2.65 -9.75
N VAL A 83 5.05 3.01 -11.02
CA VAL A 83 4.03 3.65 -11.84
C VAL A 83 2.74 2.83 -11.88
N THR A 84 2.86 1.52 -11.99
CA THR A 84 1.70 0.63 -12.04
C THR A 84 0.88 0.66 -10.76
N ASP A 85 1.50 0.93 -9.62
CA ASP A 85 0.78 1.07 -8.35
C ASP A 85 -0.13 2.29 -8.37
N ILE A 86 0.38 3.41 -8.86
CA ILE A 86 -0.40 4.65 -8.93
C ILE A 86 -1.54 4.50 -9.92
N GLN A 87 -1.26 3.90 -11.07
CA GLN A 87 -2.28 3.66 -12.08
C GLN A 87 -3.38 2.76 -11.56
N ALA A 88 -3.01 1.67 -10.89
CA ALA A 88 -3.98 0.73 -10.33
C ALA A 88 -4.82 1.39 -9.24
N GLY A 89 -4.20 2.18 -8.38
CA GLY A 89 -4.91 2.89 -7.32
C GLY A 89 -5.94 3.87 -7.89
N LYS A 90 -5.56 4.63 -8.89
CA LYS A 90 -6.47 5.57 -9.55
C LYS A 90 -7.65 4.84 -10.18
N ARG A 91 -7.38 3.74 -10.86
CA ARG A 91 -8.44 2.95 -11.50
C ARG A 91 -9.37 2.30 -10.49
N ALA A 92 -8.86 2.00 -9.30
CA ALA A 92 -9.66 1.45 -8.22
C ALA A 92 -10.46 2.52 -7.47
N GLY A 93 -10.15 3.79 -7.69
CA GLY A 93 -10.85 4.88 -7.04
C GLY A 93 -10.38 5.21 -5.64
N VAL A 94 -9.19 4.74 -5.26
CA VAL A 94 -8.62 5.05 -3.95
C VAL A 94 -7.62 6.20 -4.07
N LYS A 95 -7.25 6.77 -2.94
CA LYS A 95 -6.21 7.79 -2.90
C LYS A 95 -4.86 7.12 -3.09
N THR A 96 -3.99 7.74 -3.87
CA THR A 96 -2.70 7.15 -4.22
C THR A 96 -1.57 7.91 -3.55
N VAL A 97 -0.59 7.14 -3.05
CA VAL A 97 0.57 7.69 -2.34
C VAL A 97 1.82 7.11 -2.99
N GLY A 98 2.62 7.96 -3.60
CA GLY A 98 3.89 7.55 -4.17
C GLY A 98 5.00 7.78 -3.17
N VAL A 99 6.05 6.95 -3.23
CA VAL A 99 7.19 7.07 -2.33
C VAL A 99 8.40 7.55 -3.09
N LYS A 100 9.13 8.51 -2.52
CA LYS A 100 10.29 9.10 -3.19
C LYS A 100 11.53 8.20 -3.17
N TRP A 101 11.53 7.17 -2.35
CA TRP A 101 12.65 6.22 -2.28
C TRP A 101 12.50 5.05 -3.25
N SER A 102 11.66 5.19 -4.27
CA SER A 102 11.49 4.17 -5.29
C SER A 102 12.82 3.84 -5.96
N PRO A 103 13.14 2.53 -6.14
CA PRO A 103 14.40 2.13 -6.78
C PRO A 103 14.57 2.65 -8.20
N LYS A 104 13.47 2.90 -8.90
CA LYS A 104 13.50 3.41 -10.28
C LYS A 104 13.46 4.93 -10.35
N GLY A 105 13.46 5.60 -9.18
CA GLY A 105 13.34 7.04 -9.12
C GLY A 105 11.89 7.49 -9.06
N TYR A 106 11.65 8.56 -8.30
CA TYR A 106 10.29 9.02 -8.08
C TYR A 106 9.72 9.87 -9.23
N GLN A 107 10.57 10.27 -10.16
CA GLN A 107 10.15 11.17 -11.24
C GLN A 107 9.06 10.54 -12.10
N LEU A 108 9.15 9.24 -12.37
CA LEU A 108 8.12 8.55 -13.15
C LEU A 108 6.80 8.45 -12.38
N ILE A 109 6.91 8.26 -11.07
CA ILE A 109 5.74 8.20 -10.20
C ILE A 109 5.05 9.55 -10.15
N GLU A 110 5.84 10.61 -10.04
CA GLU A 110 5.32 11.98 -9.97
C GLU A 110 4.49 12.32 -11.22
N LYS A 111 4.90 11.84 -12.38
CA LYS A 111 4.19 12.08 -13.63
C LYS A 111 2.79 11.48 -13.64
N GLU A 112 2.54 10.48 -12.82
CA GLU A 112 1.23 9.85 -12.71
C GLU A 112 0.29 10.63 -11.78
N ASN A 113 0.75 11.74 -11.22
CA ASN A 113 -0.04 12.61 -10.34
C ASN A 113 -0.68 11.86 -9.15
N PRO A 114 0.15 11.24 -8.29
CA PRO A 114 -0.41 10.64 -7.07
C PRO A 114 -1.00 11.73 -6.18
N ASP A 115 -1.94 11.37 -5.34
CA ASP A 115 -2.53 12.32 -4.40
C ASP A 115 -1.51 12.82 -3.40
N LEU A 116 -0.56 11.96 -3.03
CA LEU A 116 0.54 12.32 -2.14
C LEU A 116 1.84 11.75 -2.68
N LEU A 117 2.94 12.45 -2.41
CA LEU A 117 4.27 11.97 -2.74
C LEU A 117 5.12 12.21 -1.49
N ILE A 118 5.49 11.15 -0.80
CA ILE A 118 6.10 11.23 0.52
C ILE A 118 7.59 10.91 0.50
N ASN A 119 8.35 11.60 1.36
CA ASN A 119 9.78 11.35 1.54
C ASN A 119 10.06 10.19 2.48
N ASP A 120 9.17 9.98 3.46
CA ASP A 120 9.28 8.89 4.41
C ASP A 120 7.90 8.59 5.01
N TYR A 121 7.81 7.52 5.77
CA TYR A 121 6.55 7.12 6.40
C TYR A 121 6.06 8.13 7.44
N LYS A 122 6.99 8.86 8.05
CA LYS A 122 6.62 9.86 9.05
C LYS A 122 5.75 10.95 8.43
N GLU A 123 6.06 11.34 7.20
CA GLU A 123 5.26 12.33 6.46
C GLU A 123 3.82 11.86 6.32
N PHE A 124 3.62 10.59 6.00
CA PHE A 124 2.29 10.04 5.86
C PHE A 124 1.57 9.95 7.21
N MET A 125 2.29 9.59 8.26
CA MET A 125 1.70 9.55 9.61
C MET A 125 1.23 10.93 10.04
N GLU A 126 1.99 11.97 9.74
CA GLU A 126 1.60 13.34 10.02
C GLU A 126 0.38 13.75 9.21
N TYR A 127 0.35 13.36 7.94
CA TYR A 127 -0.80 13.64 7.08
C TYR A 127 -2.07 12.99 7.65
N ILE A 128 -1.98 11.74 8.07
CA ILE A 128 -3.11 11.00 8.66
C ILE A 128 -3.60 11.72 9.92
N LYS A 129 -2.68 12.14 10.76
CA LYS A 129 -3.02 12.87 11.98
C LYS A 129 -3.84 14.13 11.70
N GLU A 130 -3.45 14.88 10.68
CA GLU A 130 -4.09 16.14 10.35
C GLU A 130 -5.42 15.96 9.63
N ASN A 131 -5.56 14.89 8.85
CA ASN A 131 -6.69 14.75 7.92
C ASN A 131 -7.67 13.67 8.27
N GLU A 132 -7.28 12.66 9.06
CA GLU A 132 -8.13 11.51 9.34
C GLU A 132 -8.46 11.30 10.81
N LEU A 133 -7.66 11.89 11.71
CA LEU A 133 -7.79 11.64 13.14
C LEU A 133 -8.28 12.86 13.92
N CYS A 134 -8.76 13.84 13.26
CA CYS A 134 -9.25 15.05 13.92
C CYS A 134 -10.55 14.80 14.67
#